data_69e34d6a8fd52fa5cb08527f85351d0d
#
_entry.id   69e34d6a8fd52fa5cb08527f85351d0d
#
_cell.length_a   1.000
_cell.length_b   1.000
_cell.length_c   1.000
_cell.angle_alpha   90.00
_cell.angle_beta   90.00
_cell.angle_gamma   90.00
#
_symmetry.space_group_name_H-M   'P 1'
#
loop_
_entity.id
_entity.type
_entity.pdbx_description
1 polymer ?
#
loop_
_entity_poly.entity_id
_entity_poly.type
_entity_poly.pdbx_seq_one_letter_code
_entity_poly.pdbx_strand_id
1 'polypeptide(L)'
;MTNFAIPLWETPSIPVVDGNPFPVHRIFCVGRNYAAHAREMGHDPDRDPPFFFAKPANAVVANNTTTPYPDETQDMHPEIEMVVALKSGGYRISEDQALDTVFGYCVGLDMTRRDMQSGFKDMGRPWDMAKGFDRSAPMSEIHTAASVGHISSGAVTLAVNGDVRQKGDVNQLIWNIPETISYLSGLITLCPGDLIMTGTPSGVSAVVKGDHLIGHVDGLTDLDIRIG
;
A
#
# COMPACT_ATOMS: atom_id res chain seq x y z
N MET A 1 -31.21 16.20 -2.03
CA MET A 1 -29.78 16.26 -1.60
C MET A 1 -29.77 16.37 -0.10
N THR A 2 -28.98 15.55 0.60
CA THR A 2 -28.87 15.61 2.05
C THR A 2 -28.07 16.86 2.42
N ASN A 3 -28.63 17.73 3.26
CA ASN A 3 -27.90 18.87 3.82
C ASN A 3 -27.10 18.39 5.03
N PHE A 4 -25.77 18.48 4.95
CA PHE A 4 -24.89 18.16 6.06
C PHE A 4 -24.66 19.40 6.94
N ALA A 5 -24.34 19.18 8.22
CA ALA A 5 -24.09 20.26 9.18
C ALA A 5 -22.82 21.07 8.90
N ILE A 6 -21.86 20.49 8.15
CA ILE A 6 -20.63 21.11 7.69
C ILE A 6 -20.45 20.78 6.20
N PRO A 7 -19.63 21.55 5.44
CA PRO A 7 -19.27 21.20 4.07
C PRO A 7 -18.67 19.80 3.97
N LEU A 8 -19.01 19.07 2.91
CA LEU A 8 -18.37 17.78 2.62
C LEU A 8 -16.89 18.01 2.29
N TRP A 9 -16.04 17.07 2.74
CA TRP A 9 -14.66 16.99 2.28
C TRP A 9 -14.60 16.46 0.84
N GLU A 10 -13.53 16.77 0.13
CA GLU A 10 -13.26 16.16 -1.17
C GLU A 10 -13.01 14.64 -0.99
N THR A 11 -13.59 13.86 -1.90
CA THR A 11 -13.32 12.42 -1.94
C THR A 11 -11.87 12.19 -2.37
N PRO A 12 -11.00 11.58 -1.55
CA PRO A 12 -9.66 11.20 -1.98
C PRO A 12 -9.74 10.33 -3.23
N SER A 13 -8.85 10.55 -4.19
CA SER A 13 -8.88 9.80 -5.45
C SER A 13 -7.46 9.58 -6.00
N ILE A 14 -7.32 8.53 -6.81
CA ILE A 14 -6.09 8.19 -7.53
C ILE A 14 -6.40 8.32 -9.03
N PRO A 15 -5.53 8.95 -9.83
CA PRO A 15 -5.66 8.96 -11.28
C PRO A 15 -5.69 7.54 -11.84
N VAL A 16 -6.43 7.34 -12.92
CA VAL A 16 -6.46 6.09 -13.68
C VAL A 16 -5.93 6.37 -15.08
N VAL A 17 -5.03 5.53 -15.57
CA VAL A 17 -4.51 5.65 -16.93
C VAL A 17 -5.67 5.55 -17.91
N ASP A 18 -5.80 6.55 -18.77
CA ASP A 18 -6.87 6.66 -19.78
C ASP A 18 -8.31 6.59 -19.21
N GLY A 19 -8.50 6.95 -17.93
CA GLY A 19 -9.79 6.83 -17.25
C GLY A 19 -10.15 8.01 -16.33
N ASN A 20 -11.33 7.93 -15.74
CA ASN A 20 -11.74 8.85 -14.68
C ASN A 20 -11.04 8.49 -13.37
N PRO A 21 -10.78 9.46 -12.46
CA PRO A 21 -10.17 9.18 -11.17
C PRO A 21 -10.93 8.12 -10.37
N PHE A 22 -10.19 7.22 -9.74
CA PHE A 22 -10.73 6.18 -8.86
C PHE A 22 -10.94 6.75 -7.44
N PRO A 23 -12.15 6.72 -6.90
CA PRO A 23 -12.44 7.21 -5.55
C PRO A 23 -11.91 6.25 -4.50
N VAL A 24 -11.16 6.75 -3.53
CA VAL A 24 -10.60 5.93 -2.44
C VAL A 24 -11.56 5.91 -1.25
N HIS A 25 -11.96 4.70 -0.84
CA HIS A 25 -12.83 4.49 0.32
C HIS A 25 -12.03 4.16 1.58
N ARG A 26 -11.23 3.08 1.54
CA ARG A 26 -10.37 2.63 2.65
C ARG A 26 -9.07 2.09 2.08
N ILE A 27 -8.01 2.09 2.89
CA ILE A 27 -6.72 1.50 2.55
C ILE A 27 -6.40 0.45 3.61
N PHE A 28 -6.31 -0.81 3.19
CA PHE A 28 -5.84 -1.92 4.01
C PHE A 28 -4.41 -2.26 3.61
N CYS A 29 -3.57 -2.59 4.57
CA CYS A 29 -2.19 -2.98 4.36
C CYS A 29 -1.96 -4.37 4.95
N VAL A 30 -1.28 -5.24 4.21
CA VAL A 30 -0.94 -6.58 4.68
C VAL A 30 0.44 -6.55 5.35
N GLY A 31 0.48 -6.86 6.63
CA GLY A 31 1.76 -6.92 7.35
C GLY A 31 2.55 -8.19 7.03
N ARG A 32 3.88 -8.04 6.79
CA ARG A 32 4.84 -9.14 6.66
C ARG A 32 4.54 -10.15 5.55
N ASN A 33 4.14 -9.70 4.40
CA ASN A 33 3.73 -10.56 3.29
C ASN A 33 4.86 -11.01 2.34
N TYR A 34 6.11 -10.69 2.65
CA TYR A 34 7.29 -11.23 1.96
C TYR A 34 8.20 -11.98 2.94
N ALA A 35 8.55 -13.23 2.62
CA ALA A 35 9.33 -14.09 3.52
C ALA A 35 10.70 -13.50 3.88
N ALA A 36 11.39 -12.87 2.93
CA ALA A 36 12.68 -12.21 3.17
C ALA A 36 12.53 -11.03 4.15
N HIS A 37 11.51 -10.20 3.96
CA HIS A 37 11.22 -9.08 4.86
C HIS A 37 10.80 -9.54 6.25
N ALA A 38 10.00 -10.61 6.35
CA ALA A 38 9.63 -11.21 7.64
C ALA A 38 10.86 -11.65 8.45
N ARG A 39 11.86 -12.26 7.79
CA ARG A 39 13.14 -12.66 8.43
C ARG A 39 13.96 -11.45 8.89
N GLU A 40 14.07 -10.39 8.09
CA GLU A 40 14.74 -9.13 8.49
C GLU A 40 14.14 -8.54 9.77
N MET A 41 12.83 -8.66 9.91
CA MET A 41 12.10 -8.19 11.10
C MET A 41 12.13 -9.16 12.29
N GLY A 42 12.91 -10.27 12.17
CA GLY A 42 13.11 -11.26 13.23
C GLY A 42 11.95 -12.23 13.43
N HIS A 43 11.14 -12.46 12.38
CA HIS A 43 10.03 -13.39 12.40
C HIS A 43 10.29 -14.62 11.52
N ASP A 44 9.70 -15.76 11.91
CA ASP A 44 9.69 -16.94 11.07
C ASP A 44 8.75 -16.69 9.88
N PRO A 45 9.21 -16.95 8.64
CA PRO A 45 8.37 -16.78 7.45
C PRO A 45 7.34 -17.92 7.28
N ASP A 46 7.24 -18.87 8.25
CA ASP A 46 6.17 -19.83 8.23
C ASP A 46 4.82 -19.12 8.12
N ARG A 47 3.93 -19.69 7.36
CA ARG A 47 2.69 -19.07 6.87
C ARG A 47 1.68 -18.83 8.00
N ASP A 48 2.06 -17.92 8.92
CA ASP A 48 1.12 -17.39 9.91
C ASP A 48 -0.07 -16.72 9.21
N PRO A 49 -1.26 -16.71 9.80
CA PRO A 49 -2.39 -15.95 9.28
C PRO A 49 -2.00 -14.51 8.99
N PRO A 50 -2.43 -13.93 7.85
CA PRO A 50 -2.10 -12.56 7.52
C PRO A 50 -2.74 -11.62 8.55
N PHE A 51 -2.02 -10.58 8.94
CA PHE A 51 -2.60 -9.52 9.74
C PHE A 51 -2.69 -8.23 8.93
N PHE A 52 -3.65 -7.40 9.29
CA PHE A 52 -3.94 -6.17 8.57
C PHE A 52 -3.89 -4.97 9.50
N PHE A 53 -3.48 -3.84 8.94
CA PHE A 53 -3.66 -2.53 9.51
C PHE A 53 -4.23 -1.60 8.44
N ALA A 54 -4.63 -0.39 8.80
CA ALA A 54 -5.25 0.52 7.86
C ALA A 54 -4.51 1.86 7.80
N LYS A 55 -4.60 2.50 6.62
CA LYS A 55 -4.33 3.92 6.46
C LYS A 55 -5.63 4.65 6.15
N PRO A 56 -5.80 5.91 6.59
CA PRO A 56 -6.97 6.70 6.22
C PRO A 56 -6.96 7.00 4.71
N ALA A 57 -8.12 7.08 4.08
CA ALA A 57 -8.24 7.34 2.63
C ALA A 57 -7.55 8.65 2.21
N ASN A 58 -7.58 9.68 3.06
CA ASN A 58 -6.92 10.96 2.82
C ASN A 58 -5.40 10.94 3.02
N ALA A 59 -4.80 9.80 3.35
CA ALA A 59 -3.35 9.63 3.36
C ALA A 59 -2.73 9.53 1.96
N VAL A 60 -3.55 9.34 0.91
CA VAL A 60 -3.08 9.25 -0.49
C VAL A 60 -2.36 10.52 -0.90
N VAL A 61 -1.23 10.35 -1.58
CA VAL A 61 -0.45 11.40 -2.23
C VAL A 61 -0.30 11.05 -3.72
N ALA A 62 -0.55 12.02 -4.58
CA ALA A 62 -0.41 11.84 -6.02
C ALA A 62 1.06 11.64 -6.43
N ASN A 63 1.25 10.93 -7.54
CA ASN A 63 2.53 10.76 -8.22
C ASN A 63 3.17 12.10 -8.62
N ASN A 64 4.48 12.10 -8.82
CA ASN A 64 5.27 13.29 -9.24
C ASN A 64 5.14 14.49 -8.28
N THR A 65 5.05 14.22 -6.98
CA THR A 65 4.90 15.27 -5.96
C THR A 65 5.97 15.20 -4.87
N THR A 66 6.00 16.22 -4.03
CA THR A 66 6.81 16.22 -2.80
C THR A 66 5.93 15.89 -1.61
N THR A 67 6.28 14.85 -0.86
CA THR A 67 5.64 14.54 0.42
C THR A 67 6.49 15.10 1.56
N PRO A 68 5.90 15.83 2.52
CA PRO A 68 6.68 16.39 3.62
C PRO A 68 7.22 15.29 4.52
N TYR A 69 8.43 15.49 5.03
CA TYR A 69 8.95 14.67 6.14
C TYR A 69 8.17 15.02 7.41
N PRO A 70 7.52 14.06 8.09
CA PRO A 70 6.72 14.35 9.27
C PRO A 70 7.57 14.77 10.47
N ASP A 71 7.08 15.75 11.26
CA ASP A 71 7.86 16.35 12.36
C ASP A 71 8.11 15.37 13.53
N GLU A 72 7.17 14.46 13.79
CA GLU A 72 7.18 13.57 14.97
C GLU A 72 7.91 12.23 14.71
N THR A 73 8.96 12.22 13.89
CA THR A 73 9.82 11.06 13.65
C THR A 73 11.23 11.49 13.26
N GLN A 74 12.21 10.69 13.62
CA GLN A 74 13.59 10.80 13.13
C GLN A 74 13.98 9.59 12.27
N ASP A 75 13.04 8.68 12.00
CA ASP A 75 13.31 7.41 11.32
C ASP A 75 12.12 7.03 10.42
N MET A 76 12.00 7.74 9.28
CA MET A 76 10.94 7.48 8.29
C MET A 76 11.43 6.49 7.25
N HIS A 77 10.70 5.40 7.07
CA HIS A 77 10.97 4.36 6.09
C HIS A 77 9.88 4.27 5.02
N PRO A 78 10.20 4.34 3.73
CA PRO A 78 9.31 3.91 2.66
C PRO A 78 9.34 2.38 2.54
N GLU A 79 8.19 1.79 2.27
CA GLU A 79 8.01 0.38 1.97
C GLU A 79 7.31 0.28 0.60
N ILE A 80 8.04 -0.18 -0.44
CA ILE A 80 7.47 -0.32 -1.79
C ILE A 80 6.48 -1.47 -1.86
N GLU A 81 5.30 -1.23 -2.43
CA GLU A 81 4.25 -2.22 -2.54
C GLU A 81 3.50 -2.12 -3.86
N MET A 82 3.05 -3.26 -4.37
CA MET A 82 1.96 -3.26 -5.33
C MET A 82 0.64 -3.00 -4.58
N VAL A 83 -0.22 -2.16 -5.15
CA VAL A 83 -1.53 -1.81 -4.58
C VAL A 83 -2.62 -2.37 -5.48
N VAL A 84 -3.60 -3.04 -4.88
CA VAL A 84 -4.79 -3.57 -5.55
C VAL A 84 -5.97 -2.65 -5.29
N ALA A 85 -6.64 -2.16 -6.33
CA ALA A 85 -7.85 -1.36 -6.24
C ALA A 85 -9.09 -2.23 -6.53
N LEU A 86 -10.15 -2.13 -5.70
CA LEU A 86 -11.35 -2.95 -5.82
C LEU A 86 -12.52 -2.16 -6.43
N LYS A 87 -13.11 -2.68 -7.56
CA LYS A 87 -14.32 -2.13 -8.19
C LYS A 87 -15.62 -2.61 -7.56
N SER A 88 -15.57 -3.70 -6.82
CA SER A 88 -16.67 -4.31 -6.09
C SER A 88 -16.16 -4.94 -4.81
N GLY A 89 -17.05 -5.44 -3.98
CA GLY A 89 -16.68 -6.06 -2.72
C GLY A 89 -17.66 -7.15 -2.33
N GLY A 90 -17.65 -7.53 -1.07
CA GLY A 90 -18.49 -8.56 -0.48
C GLY A 90 -17.95 -9.03 0.85
N TYR A 91 -18.68 -9.94 1.47
CA TYR A 91 -18.30 -10.64 2.68
C TYR A 91 -18.04 -12.11 2.36
N ARG A 92 -16.92 -12.67 2.83
CA ARG A 92 -16.49 -14.06 2.55
C ARG A 92 -16.41 -14.37 1.05
N ILE A 93 -15.70 -13.52 0.31
CA ILE A 93 -15.40 -13.74 -1.09
C ILE A 93 -14.48 -14.96 -1.19
N SER A 94 -14.82 -15.93 -2.04
CA SER A 94 -13.96 -17.09 -2.28
C SER A 94 -12.74 -16.72 -3.13
N GLU A 95 -11.64 -17.46 -3.03
CA GLU A 95 -10.41 -17.18 -3.77
C GLU A 95 -10.62 -17.19 -5.29
N ASP A 96 -11.48 -18.08 -5.80
CA ASP A 96 -11.82 -18.19 -7.22
C ASP A 96 -12.61 -16.97 -7.75
N GLN A 97 -13.32 -16.25 -6.88
CA GLN A 97 -14.07 -15.03 -7.20
C GLN A 97 -13.30 -13.74 -6.88
N ALA A 98 -12.20 -13.84 -6.15
CA ALA A 98 -11.50 -12.67 -5.63
C ALA A 98 -11.02 -11.72 -6.74
N LEU A 99 -10.45 -12.23 -7.82
CA LEU A 99 -9.95 -11.43 -8.93
C LEU A 99 -11.05 -10.70 -9.69
N ASP A 100 -12.30 -11.18 -9.68
CA ASP A 100 -13.46 -10.50 -10.29
C ASP A 100 -13.74 -9.16 -9.60
N THR A 101 -13.34 -9.00 -8.34
CA THR A 101 -13.50 -7.75 -7.58
C THR A 101 -12.48 -6.69 -7.92
N VAL A 102 -11.38 -7.05 -8.55
CA VAL A 102 -10.25 -6.15 -8.84
C VAL A 102 -10.58 -5.20 -9.98
N PHE A 103 -10.39 -3.90 -9.75
CA PHE A 103 -10.41 -2.85 -10.75
C PHE A 103 -9.09 -2.75 -11.49
N GLY A 104 -7.98 -2.74 -10.75
CA GLY A 104 -6.66 -2.53 -11.29
C GLY A 104 -5.57 -2.46 -10.21
N TYR A 105 -4.39 -2.02 -10.64
CA TYR A 105 -3.17 -2.03 -9.86
C TYR A 105 -2.42 -0.72 -10.00
N CYS A 106 -1.70 -0.31 -8.94
CA CYS A 106 -0.73 0.78 -8.99
C CYS A 106 0.46 0.49 -8.08
N VAL A 107 1.48 1.34 -8.16
CA VAL A 107 2.63 1.33 -7.27
C VAL A 107 2.33 2.22 -6.06
N GLY A 108 2.63 1.78 -4.84
CA GLY A 108 2.46 2.56 -3.63
C GLY A 108 3.66 2.50 -2.69
N LEU A 109 3.73 3.47 -1.79
CA LEU A 109 4.66 3.46 -0.66
C LEU A 109 3.87 3.44 0.65
N ASP A 110 4.07 2.41 1.48
CA ASP A 110 3.63 2.40 2.87
C ASP A 110 4.65 3.16 3.72
N MET A 111 4.47 4.50 3.79
CA MET A 111 5.35 5.35 4.59
C MET A 111 5.16 5.05 6.07
N THR A 112 6.28 4.83 6.77
CA THR A 112 6.30 4.33 8.14
C THR A 112 7.17 5.21 9.01
N ARG A 113 6.65 5.71 10.13
CA ARG A 113 7.43 6.27 11.24
C ARG A 113 7.99 5.10 12.05
N ARG A 114 9.19 4.63 11.69
CA ARG A 114 9.74 3.36 12.16
C ARG A 114 10.05 3.35 13.65
N ASP A 115 10.58 4.45 14.16
CA ASP A 115 10.84 4.67 15.59
C ASP A 115 9.55 4.53 16.41
N MET A 116 8.47 5.19 15.96
CA MET A 116 7.16 5.12 16.61
C MET A 116 6.56 3.72 16.53
N GLN A 117 6.65 3.06 15.36
CA GLN A 117 6.16 1.68 15.18
C GLN A 117 6.89 0.71 16.13
N SER A 118 8.22 0.83 16.25
CA SER A 118 9.03 -0.01 17.14
C SER A 118 8.58 0.18 18.60
N GLY A 119 8.43 1.42 19.06
CA GLY A 119 7.95 1.69 20.40
C GLY A 119 6.53 1.17 20.66
N PHE A 120 5.64 1.25 19.68
CA PHE A 120 4.29 0.68 19.81
C PHE A 120 4.31 -0.85 19.85
N LYS A 121 5.16 -1.49 19.04
CA LYS A 121 5.33 -2.94 19.04
C LYS A 121 5.80 -3.44 20.41
N ASP A 122 6.81 -2.79 21.00
CA ASP A 122 7.36 -3.16 22.31
C ASP A 122 6.31 -3.02 23.43
N MET A 123 5.39 -2.07 23.30
CA MET A 123 4.33 -1.80 24.28
C MET A 123 3.03 -2.55 23.96
N GLY A 124 2.96 -3.36 22.87
CA GLY A 124 1.72 -4.02 22.45
C GLY A 124 0.61 -3.04 22.03
N ARG A 125 0.97 -1.85 21.51
CA ARG A 125 0.02 -0.80 21.08
C ARG A 125 -0.30 -0.90 19.58
N PRO A 126 -1.47 -0.37 19.13
CA PRO A 126 -1.80 -0.24 17.71
C PRO A 126 -0.78 0.62 16.95
N TRP A 127 -0.62 0.35 15.65
CA TRP A 127 0.34 1.06 14.77
C TRP A 127 -0.24 2.28 14.05
N ASP A 128 -1.49 2.65 14.33
CA ASP A 128 -2.23 3.66 13.57
C ASP A 128 -1.45 4.96 13.37
N MET A 129 -0.85 5.51 14.44
CA MET A 129 -0.09 6.77 14.34
C MET A 129 1.28 6.61 13.67
N ALA A 130 1.81 5.40 13.61
CA ALA A 130 3.05 5.10 12.92
C ALA A 130 2.84 4.84 11.42
N LYS A 131 1.67 4.35 11.02
CA LYS A 131 1.32 3.91 9.67
C LYS A 131 0.26 4.77 8.98
N GLY A 132 -0.70 5.31 9.71
CA GLY A 132 -1.88 6.03 9.21
C GLY A 132 -1.79 7.55 9.37
N PHE A 133 -0.60 8.14 9.27
CA PHE A 133 -0.42 9.59 9.34
C PHE A 133 -0.69 10.28 8.00
N ASP A 134 -0.82 11.59 8.01
CA ASP A 134 -1.08 12.40 6.82
C ASP A 134 -0.02 12.18 5.74
N ARG A 135 -0.49 11.99 4.49
CA ARG A 135 0.37 11.78 3.34
C ARG A 135 1.27 10.53 3.43
N SER A 136 0.84 9.52 4.15
CA SER A 136 1.58 8.28 4.35
C SER A 136 1.37 7.21 3.28
N ALA A 137 0.62 7.51 2.21
CA ALA A 137 0.31 6.60 1.12
C ALA A 137 0.51 7.25 -0.28
N PRO A 138 1.75 7.59 -0.68
CA PRO A 138 2.03 7.96 -2.07
C PRO A 138 1.68 6.81 -3.02
N MET A 139 0.99 7.13 -4.13
CA MET A 139 0.54 6.14 -5.11
C MET A 139 0.68 6.66 -6.54
N SER A 140 1.08 5.78 -7.47
CA SER A 140 1.08 6.07 -8.90
C SER A 140 -0.34 5.95 -9.48
N GLU A 141 -0.48 6.19 -10.78
CA GLU A 141 -1.72 6.02 -11.52
C GLU A 141 -2.14 4.54 -11.53
N ILE A 142 -3.44 4.27 -11.43
CA ILE A 142 -3.98 2.91 -11.52
C ILE A 142 -4.05 2.48 -12.98
N HIS A 143 -3.48 1.31 -13.29
CA HIS A 143 -3.72 0.56 -14.52
C HIS A 143 -4.87 -0.41 -14.29
N THR A 144 -5.85 -0.45 -15.20
CA THR A 144 -6.99 -1.36 -15.06
C THR A 144 -6.56 -2.81 -15.28
N ALA A 145 -7.15 -3.76 -14.56
CA ALA A 145 -6.93 -5.19 -14.79
C ALA A 145 -7.30 -5.62 -16.22
N ALA A 146 -8.20 -4.90 -16.86
CA ALA A 146 -8.56 -5.13 -18.26
C ALA A 146 -7.40 -4.78 -19.23
N SER A 147 -6.56 -3.79 -18.89
CA SER A 147 -5.43 -3.37 -19.73
C SER A 147 -4.13 -4.16 -19.49
N VAL A 148 -3.85 -4.49 -18.21
CA VAL A 148 -2.56 -5.15 -17.86
C VAL A 148 -2.69 -6.62 -17.46
N GLY A 149 -3.92 -7.15 -17.38
CA GLY A 149 -4.19 -8.48 -16.84
C GLY A 149 -4.13 -8.52 -15.31
N HIS A 150 -4.24 -9.71 -14.74
CA HIS A 150 -4.01 -9.92 -13.31
C HIS A 150 -2.53 -10.22 -13.06
N ILE A 151 -1.88 -9.33 -12.28
CA ILE A 151 -0.45 -9.38 -12.00
C ILE A 151 -0.20 -10.42 -10.90
N SER A 152 0.58 -11.47 -11.21
CA SER A 152 0.99 -12.52 -10.28
C SER A 152 2.51 -12.73 -10.20
N SER A 153 3.27 -12.01 -11.02
CA SER A 153 4.74 -12.00 -11.05
C SER A 153 5.23 -10.70 -11.65
N GLY A 154 6.47 -10.35 -11.44
CA GLY A 154 7.12 -9.15 -11.95
C GLY A 154 7.93 -8.45 -10.88
N ALA A 155 8.95 -7.72 -11.29
CA ALA A 155 9.85 -7.03 -10.38
C ALA A 155 9.12 -5.97 -9.55
N VAL A 156 9.48 -5.88 -8.27
CA VAL A 156 9.07 -4.81 -7.34
C VAL A 156 10.35 -4.20 -6.78
N THR A 157 10.62 -2.93 -7.07
CA THR A 157 11.86 -2.26 -6.64
C THR A 157 11.61 -0.86 -6.12
N LEU A 158 12.45 -0.43 -5.17
CA LEU A 158 12.55 0.96 -4.73
C LEU A 158 13.99 1.44 -4.87
N ALA A 159 14.18 2.50 -5.64
CA ALA A 159 15.45 3.23 -5.69
C ALA A 159 15.32 4.53 -4.90
N VAL A 160 16.37 4.89 -4.16
CA VAL A 160 16.51 6.16 -3.43
C VAL A 160 17.77 6.85 -3.96
N ASN A 161 17.61 8.04 -4.52
CA ASN A 161 18.70 8.81 -5.17
C ASN A 161 19.45 8.01 -6.25
N GLY A 162 18.75 7.11 -6.94
CA GLY A 162 19.30 6.25 -8.00
C GLY A 162 19.83 4.90 -7.50
N ASP A 163 20.00 4.70 -6.19
CA ASP A 163 20.45 3.43 -5.62
C ASP A 163 19.26 2.52 -5.28
N VAL A 164 19.19 1.32 -5.87
CA VAL A 164 18.16 0.33 -5.55
C VAL A 164 18.36 -0.20 -4.14
N ARG A 165 17.40 0.06 -3.25
CA ARG A 165 17.41 -0.38 -1.84
C ARG A 165 16.51 -1.57 -1.57
N GLN A 166 15.31 -1.61 -2.20
CA GLN A 166 14.42 -2.74 -2.09
C GLN A 166 14.30 -3.43 -3.45
N LYS A 167 14.29 -4.76 -3.44
CA LYS A 167 14.10 -5.58 -4.63
C LYS A 167 13.40 -6.89 -4.27
N GLY A 168 12.34 -7.20 -5.00
CA GLY A 168 11.58 -8.44 -4.91
C GLY A 168 10.82 -8.73 -6.18
N ASP A 169 9.92 -9.68 -6.12
CA ASP A 169 9.01 -10.05 -7.19
C ASP A 169 7.63 -10.30 -6.60
N VAL A 170 6.57 -9.97 -7.33
CA VAL A 170 5.17 -10.18 -6.88
C VAL A 170 4.91 -11.64 -6.54
N ASN A 171 5.56 -12.59 -7.21
CA ASN A 171 5.41 -14.04 -6.92
C ASN A 171 6.01 -14.49 -5.57
N GLN A 172 6.72 -13.58 -4.88
CA GLN A 172 7.28 -13.85 -3.54
C GLN A 172 6.32 -13.48 -2.39
N LEU A 173 5.12 -13.00 -2.72
CA LEU A 173 4.07 -12.78 -1.73
C LEU A 173 3.74 -14.10 -1.03
N ILE A 174 3.75 -14.11 0.31
CA ILE A 174 3.37 -15.27 1.15
C ILE A 174 1.87 -15.55 0.96
N TRP A 175 1.06 -14.51 1.00
CA TRP A 175 -0.36 -14.48 0.70
C TRP A 175 -0.57 -13.75 -0.62
N ASN A 176 -0.91 -14.48 -1.68
CA ASN A 176 -1.18 -13.89 -2.98
C ASN A 176 -2.47 -13.04 -2.97
N ILE A 177 -2.75 -12.36 -4.06
CA ILE A 177 -3.89 -11.42 -4.13
C ILE A 177 -5.23 -12.11 -3.87
N PRO A 178 -5.59 -13.25 -4.53
CA PRO A 178 -6.82 -13.97 -4.24
C PRO A 178 -6.95 -14.38 -2.77
N GLU A 179 -5.93 -14.96 -2.19
CA GLU A 179 -5.90 -15.37 -0.79
C GLU A 179 -6.07 -14.18 0.17
N THR A 180 -5.39 -13.07 -0.12
CA THR A 180 -5.47 -11.83 0.67
C THR A 180 -6.88 -11.25 0.65
N ILE A 181 -7.52 -11.14 -0.53
CA ILE A 181 -8.89 -10.65 -0.67
C ILE A 181 -9.87 -11.58 0.05
N SER A 182 -9.73 -12.89 -0.14
CA SER A 182 -10.58 -13.89 0.49
C SER A 182 -10.50 -13.80 2.00
N TYR A 183 -9.28 -13.80 2.57
CA TYR A 183 -9.08 -13.73 4.00
C TYR A 183 -9.60 -12.42 4.60
N LEU A 184 -9.24 -11.27 4.01
CA LEU A 184 -9.68 -9.96 4.48
C LEU A 184 -11.21 -9.82 4.41
N SER A 185 -11.85 -10.34 3.36
CA SER A 185 -13.31 -10.31 3.23
C SER A 185 -14.04 -11.16 4.28
N GLY A 186 -13.35 -12.11 4.90
CA GLY A 186 -13.85 -12.87 6.05
C GLY A 186 -13.85 -12.08 7.36
N LEU A 187 -12.98 -11.08 7.46
CA LEU A 187 -12.87 -10.20 8.65
C LEU A 187 -13.79 -8.98 8.54
N ILE A 188 -13.96 -8.45 7.32
CA ILE A 188 -14.72 -7.23 7.05
C ILE A 188 -15.39 -7.30 5.68
N THR A 189 -16.58 -6.71 5.52
CA THR A 189 -17.18 -6.56 4.18
C THR A 189 -16.35 -5.58 3.35
N LEU A 190 -15.76 -6.05 2.25
CA LEU A 190 -15.07 -5.21 1.28
C LEU A 190 -16.07 -4.40 0.45
N CYS A 191 -15.65 -3.23 -0.01
CA CYS A 191 -16.48 -2.28 -0.75
C CYS A 191 -15.77 -1.79 -2.03
N PRO A 192 -16.51 -1.28 -3.01
CA PRO A 192 -15.91 -0.51 -4.10
C PRO A 192 -15.13 0.67 -3.55
N GLY A 193 -13.95 0.94 -4.12
CA GLY A 193 -13.05 1.99 -3.65
C GLY A 193 -12.05 1.55 -2.58
N ASP A 194 -12.15 0.34 -2.05
CA ASP A 194 -11.14 -0.19 -1.14
C ASP A 194 -9.83 -0.46 -1.89
N LEU A 195 -8.72 -0.13 -1.24
CA LEU A 195 -7.37 -0.43 -1.69
C LEU A 195 -6.73 -1.46 -0.76
N ILE A 196 -5.91 -2.34 -1.32
CA ILE A 196 -5.10 -3.30 -0.57
C ILE A 196 -3.63 -3.11 -0.97
N MET A 197 -2.80 -2.65 -0.04
CA MET A 197 -1.36 -2.65 -0.13
C MET A 197 -0.86 -4.04 0.24
N THR A 198 -0.10 -4.69 -0.67
CA THR A 198 0.10 -6.14 -0.63
C THR A 198 1.32 -6.60 0.18
N GLY A 199 2.05 -5.66 0.77
CA GLY A 199 3.29 -5.94 1.48
C GLY A 199 4.53 -5.60 0.68
N THR A 200 5.65 -5.47 1.37
CA THR A 200 6.91 -4.95 0.85
C THR A 200 8.03 -5.99 0.88
N PRO A 201 8.93 -6.03 -0.12
CA PRO A 201 10.13 -6.86 -0.09
C PRO A 201 11.17 -6.32 0.90
N SER A 202 12.23 -7.11 1.14
CA SER A 202 13.39 -6.78 1.98
C SER A 202 14.16 -5.54 1.48
N GLY A 203 15.00 -4.96 2.34
CA GLY A 203 15.83 -3.79 2.04
C GLY A 203 15.21 -2.46 2.48
N VAL A 204 14.18 -2.50 3.31
CA VAL A 204 13.56 -1.29 3.91
C VAL A 204 14.60 -0.50 4.70
N SER A 205 14.72 0.79 4.43
CA SER A 205 15.71 1.67 5.06
C SER A 205 15.22 3.10 5.17
N ALA A 206 15.82 3.87 6.09
CA ALA A 206 15.47 5.26 6.33
C ALA A 206 15.70 6.16 5.11
N VAL A 207 14.85 7.19 5.00
CA VAL A 207 15.01 8.31 4.07
C VAL A 207 15.05 9.63 4.84
N VAL A 208 15.59 10.66 4.21
CA VAL A 208 15.73 12.00 4.78
C VAL A 208 15.15 13.06 3.84
N LYS A 209 15.00 14.28 4.33
CA LYS A 209 14.58 15.42 3.50
C LYS A 209 15.54 15.60 2.32
N GLY A 210 14.98 15.82 1.14
CA GLY A 210 15.69 15.95 -0.12
C GLY A 210 15.85 14.64 -0.90
N ASP A 211 15.59 13.49 -0.31
CA ASP A 211 15.68 12.21 -1.02
C ASP A 211 14.64 12.12 -2.15
N HIS A 212 15.07 11.50 -3.24
CA HIS A 212 14.27 11.20 -4.42
C HIS A 212 14.02 9.70 -4.50
N LEU A 213 12.75 9.30 -4.49
CA LEU A 213 12.30 7.92 -4.46
C LEU A 213 11.65 7.56 -5.80
N ILE A 214 12.10 6.46 -6.40
CA ILE A 214 11.46 5.85 -7.58
C ILE A 214 11.02 4.45 -7.19
N GLY A 215 9.71 4.26 -7.11
CA GLY A 215 9.07 2.96 -6.91
C GLY A 215 8.64 2.36 -8.24
N HIS A 216 8.95 1.08 -8.47
CA HIS A 216 8.66 0.37 -9.71
C HIS A 216 7.98 -0.97 -9.45
N VAL A 217 6.96 -1.28 -10.23
CA VAL A 217 6.39 -2.63 -10.38
C VAL A 217 6.21 -2.89 -11.87
N ASP A 218 6.72 -4.03 -12.37
CA ASP A 218 6.63 -4.38 -13.78
C ASP A 218 5.22 -4.23 -14.36
N GLY A 219 5.10 -3.53 -15.47
CA GLY A 219 3.83 -3.29 -16.17
C GLY A 219 2.98 -2.13 -15.63
N LEU A 220 3.44 -1.43 -14.59
CA LEU A 220 2.76 -0.28 -14.01
C LEU A 220 3.57 1.02 -14.19
N THR A 221 2.90 2.17 -14.05
CA THR A 221 3.58 3.47 -14.03
C THR A 221 4.42 3.60 -12.76
N ASP A 222 5.68 4.01 -12.92
CA ASP A 222 6.58 4.27 -11.80
C ASP A 222 6.02 5.36 -10.87
N LEU A 223 6.28 5.22 -9.59
CA LEU A 223 5.97 6.21 -8.58
C LEU A 223 7.20 7.07 -8.32
N ASP A 224 7.11 8.37 -8.63
CA ASP A 224 8.19 9.37 -8.44
C ASP A 224 7.80 10.30 -7.28
N ILE A 225 8.54 10.26 -6.18
CA ILE A 225 8.27 11.06 -4.97
C ILE A 225 9.56 11.69 -4.45
N ARG A 226 9.45 12.96 -4.04
CA ARG A 226 10.51 13.64 -3.29
C ARG A 226 10.10 13.81 -1.84
N ILE A 227 11.07 13.71 -0.94
CA ILE A 227 10.89 13.96 0.49
C ILE A 227 11.23 15.42 0.78
N GLY A 228 10.26 16.20 1.32
CA GLY A 228 10.40 17.64 1.58
C GLY A 228 10.66 18.03 3.03
#